data_4db7391fe756d1f4d24cd8d625278d67
#
_entry.id   4db7391fe756d1f4d24cd8d625278d67
#
_cell.length_a   1.000
_cell.length_b   1.000
_cell.length_c   1.000
_cell.angle_alpha   90.00
_cell.angle_beta   90.00
_cell.angle_gamma   90.00
#
_symmetry.space_group_name_H-M   'P 1'
#
loop_
_entity.id
_entity.type
_entity.pdbx_description
1 polymer ?
#
loop_
_entity_poly.entity_id
_entity_poly.type
_entity_poly.pdbx_seq_one_letter_code
_entity_poly.pdbx_strand_id
1 'polypeptide(L)'
;MLRAAVVAAVLIAAAVAVPSVPTAQAPPRPLRVIAFGAHPDDAELKASGVAALWAAAGHKVKFVAMTNGDVGHFESAGGPLAKRRYAEVQQCAKILGIETEVLDIHDGELMPTLENRRTMARLIREWQADIVLGHRPYDYHPDHRYTGVLMDDSAVVVVAPFFVPDTKPTPRNPVFMYYSDGFQDPKPFTASIVVGIDDVAEKKWQCVSSMPSQFADEDSWQGRTIANVPKGDKERAAYLLDIVKKRNIAIADQYRERLVALYGQERGAKIRYAEAFQLGQYGRQASIDELKKMFPTLQ
;
A
#
# COMPACT_ATOMS: atom_id res chain seq x y z
N MET A 1 -37.89 -7.63 -82.58
CA MET A 1 -37.86 -8.08 -81.15
C MET A 1 -36.49 -8.67 -80.90
N LEU A 2 -35.56 -7.87 -80.35
CA LEU A 2 -34.22 -8.32 -79.98
C LEU A 2 -34.22 -8.65 -78.50
N ARG A 3 -33.89 -9.87 -78.07
CA ARG A 3 -33.67 -10.30 -76.70
C ARG A 3 -32.20 -10.11 -76.35
N ALA A 4 -31.91 -9.20 -75.41
CA ALA A 4 -30.59 -9.03 -74.87
C ALA A 4 -30.38 -10.05 -73.76
N ALA A 5 -29.34 -10.86 -73.84
CA ALA A 5 -28.89 -11.79 -72.81
C ALA A 5 -27.89 -11.04 -71.88
N VAL A 6 -28.20 -10.97 -70.61
CA VAL A 6 -27.30 -10.44 -69.59
C VAL A 6 -26.47 -11.61 -69.05
N VAL A 7 -25.16 -11.54 -69.26
CA VAL A 7 -24.18 -12.48 -68.63
C VAL A 7 -23.75 -11.90 -67.28
N ALA A 8 -24.12 -12.56 -66.18
CA ALA A 8 -23.65 -12.21 -64.85
C ALA A 8 -22.29 -12.89 -64.59
N ALA A 9 -21.24 -12.11 -64.48
CA ALA A 9 -19.92 -12.60 -64.05
C ALA A 9 -19.89 -12.70 -62.47
N VAL A 10 -19.75 -13.91 -61.95
CA VAL A 10 -19.54 -14.17 -60.55
C VAL A 10 -18.04 -14.07 -60.23
N LEU A 11 -17.63 -13.02 -59.53
CA LEU A 11 -16.28 -12.87 -58.99
C LEU A 11 -16.18 -13.66 -57.68
N ILE A 12 -15.47 -14.77 -57.68
CA ILE A 12 -15.09 -15.52 -56.47
C ILE A 12 -13.84 -14.86 -55.93
N ALA A 13 -13.98 -14.09 -54.81
CA ALA A 13 -12.85 -13.57 -54.05
C ALA A 13 -12.30 -14.68 -53.12
N ALA A 14 -11.16 -15.23 -53.47
CA ALA A 14 -10.44 -16.13 -52.58
C ALA A 14 -9.82 -15.33 -51.42
N ALA A 15 -10.39 -15.49 -50.24
CA ALA A 15 -9.80 -14.93 -49.01
C ALA A 15 -8.53 -15.73 -48.64
N VAL A 16 -7.36 -15.13 -48.86
CA VAL A 16 -6.09 -15.67 -48.36
C VAL A 16 -6.06 -15.43 -46.84
N ALA A 17 -6.22 -16.48 -46.06
CA ALA A 17 -6.02 -16.43 -44.62
C ALA A 17 -4.53 -16.21 -44.31
N VAL A 18 -4.15 -15.00 -43.91
CA VAL A 18 -2.82 -14.71 -43.39
C VAL A 18 -2.73 -15.33 -41.99
N PRO A 19 -1.79 -16.25 -41.72
CA PRO A 19 -1.64 -16.81 -40.40
C PRO A 19 -1.23 -15.68 -39.42
N SER A 20 -2.04 -15.43 -38.40
CA SER A 20 -1.71 -14.53 -37.32
C SER A 20 -0.53 -15.12 -36.52
N VAL A 21 0.65 -14.55 -36.68
CA VAL A 21 1.81 -14.85 -35.83
C VAL A 21 1.41 -14.45 -34.41
N PRO A 22 1.46 -15.37 -33.43
CA PRO A 22 1.21 -14.99 -32.03
C PRO A 22 2.28 -13.99 -31.61
N THR A 23 1.89 -12.74 -31.41
CA THR A 23 2.75 -11.73 -30.79
C THR A 23 3.12 -12.25 -29.40
N ALA A 24 4.38 -12.61 -29.20
CA ALA A 24 4.90 -12.96 -27.90
C ALA A 24 4.56 -11.78 -26.95
N GLN A 25 3.70 -12.03 -25.96
CA GLN A 25 3.31 -11.04 -24.99
C GLN A 25 4.58 -10.66 -24.22
N ALA A 26 4.98 -9.38 -24.29
CA ALA A 26 6.13 -8.90 -23.53
C ALA A 26 5.96 -9.30 -22.05
N PRO A 27 7.04 -9.73 -21.35
CA PRO A 27 6.94 -10.11 -19.96
C PRO A 27 6.29 -8.97 -19.16
N PRO A 28 5.39 -9.29 -18.23
CA PRO A 28 4.70 -8.27 -17.46
C PRO A 28 5.74 -7.39 -16.74
N ARG A 29 5.63 -6.06 -16.91
CA ARG A 29 6.51 -5.13 -16.23
C ARG A 29 6.34 -5.26 -14.70
N PRO A 30 7.40 -4.96 -13.91
CA PRO A 30 7.26 -4.91 -12.46
C PRO A 30 6.13 -3.97 -12.04
N LEU A 31 5.32 -4.41 -11.08
CA LEU A 31 4.32 -3.55 -10.45
C LEU A 31 5.00 -2.39 -9.71
N ARG A 32 4.31 -1.27 -9.64
CA ARG A 32 4.72 -0.09 -8.90
C ARG A 32 3.67 0.20 -7.82
N VAL A 33 4.07 -0.01 -6.58
CA VAL A 33 3.21 0.17 -5.40
C VAL A 33 3.64 1.44 -4.67
N ILE A 34 2.69 2.31 -4.33
CA ILE A 34 2.93 3.45 -3.45
C ILE A 34 2.02 3.32 -2.23
N ALA A 35 2.56 3.55 -1.04
CA ALA A 35 1.86 3.39 0.21
C ALA A 35 1.99 4.67 1.04
N PHE A 36 0.85 5.30 1.36
CA PHE A 36 0.81 6.54 2.13
C PHE A 36 0.53 6.26 3.61
N GLY A 37 1.44 6.65 4.47
CA GLY A 37 1.21 6.82 5.91
C GLY A 37 0.93 8.29 6.22
N ALA A 38 0.28 8.58 7.33
CA ALA A 38 0.22 9.94 7.84
C ALA A 38 1.55 10.36 8.47
N HIS A 39 2.17 9.45 9.22
CA HIS A 39 3.43 9.65 9.93
C HIS A 39 4.52 8.67 9.49
N PRO A 40 5.80 8.97 9.82
CA PRO A 40 6.93 8.07 9.55
C PRO A 40 6.92 6.84 10.46
N ASP A 41 6.02 5.90 10.26
CA ASP A 41 5.86 4.59 10.90
C ASP A 41 4.61 3.85 10.42
N ASP A 42 3.60 4.55 9.88
CA ASP A 42 2.29 3.96 9.55
C ASP A 42 2.39 2.89 8.45
N ALA A 43 3.00 3.22 7.32
CA ALA A 43 3.16 2.28 6.22
C ALA A 43 4.06 1.12 6.64
N GLU A 44 5.08 1.38 7.45
CA GLU A 44 6.00 0.41 8.02
C GLU A 44 5.27 -0.58 8.92
N LEU A 45 4.35 -0.11 9.75
CA LEU A 45 3.54 -0.97 10.61
C LEU A 45 2.52 -1.79 9.83
N LYS A 46 1.89 -1.18 8.83
CA LYS A 46 0.72 -1.74 8.16
C LYS A 46 1.05 -2.62 6.94
N ALA A 47 2.19 -2.34 6.24
CA ALA A 47 2.46 -2.93 4.94
C ALA A 47 3.92 -3.36 4.73
N SER A 48 4.80 -3.29 5.73
CA SER A 48 6.22 -3.62 5.52
C SER A 48 6.48 -5.09 5.19
N GLY A 49 5.65 -6.00 5.68
CA GLY A 49 5.74 -7.42 5.31
C GLY A 49 5.44 -7.63 3.83
N VAL A 50 4.31 -7.14 3.35
CA VAL A 50 3.94 -7.27 1.93
C VAL A 50 4.90 -6.46 1.03
N ALA A 51 5.40 -5.31 1.50
CA ALA A 51 6.41 -4.52 0.79
C ALA A 51 7.71 -5.32 0.57
N ALA A 52 8.19 -6.03 1.60
CA ALA A 52 9.35 -6.91 1.48
C ALA A 52 9.10 -8.07 0.49
N LEU A 53 7.88 -8.63 0.45
CA LEU A 53 7.50 -9.64 -0.53
C LEU A 53 7.50 -9.08 -1.96
N TRP A 54 6.91 -7.89 -2.18
CA TRP A 54 6.94 -7.23 -3.50
C TRP A 54 8.36 -6.91 -3.96
N ALA A 55 9.19 -6.35 -3.06
CA ALA A 55 10.58 -6.06 -3.36
C ALA A 55 11.37 -7.34 -3.74
N ALA A 56 11.18 -8.43 -2.99
CA ALA A 56 11.79 -9.72 -3.29
C ALA A 56 11.34 -10.31 -4.64
N ALA A 57 10.10 -10.03 -5.06
CA ALA A 57 9.56 -10.41 -6.37
C ALA A 57 9.98 -9.45 -7.51
N GLY A 58 10.84 -8.46 -7.23
CA GLY A 58 11.34 -7.50 -8.24
C GLY A 58 10.38 -6.35 -8.54
N HIS A 59 9.30 -6.19 -7.81
CA HIS A 59 8.40 -5.05 -7.92
C HIS A 59 8.99 -3.80 -7.26
N LYS A 60 8.46 -2.63 -7.61
CA LYS A 60 8.89 -1.33 -7.06
C LYS A 60 7.90 -0.87 -6.01
N VAL A 61 8.40 -0.56 -4.82
CA VAL A 61 7.59 -0.09 -3.69
C VAL A 61 8.15 1.22 -3.16
N LYS A 62 7.27 2.17 -2.89
CA LYS A 62 7.60 3.44 -2.24
C LYS A 62 6.64 3.69 -1.08
N PHE A 63 7.18 3.99 0.08
CA PHE A 63 6.41 4.51 1.20
C PHE A 63 6.50 6.04 1.23
N VAL A 64 5.42 6.70 1.61
CA VAL A 64 5.36 8.15 1.75
C VAL A 64 4.69 8.49 3.06
N ALA A 65 5.37 9.19 3.95
CA ALA A 65 4.74 9.80 5.11
C ALA A 65 4.28 11.23 4.74
N MET A 66 3.00 11.52 4.97
CA MET A 66 2.41 12.81 4.61
C MET A 66 2.82 13.92 5.56
N THR A 67 3.24 13.61 6.80
CA THR A 67 3.80 14.53 7.78
C THR A 67 5.20 14.09 8.21
N ASN A 68 5.95 15.00 8.82
CA ASN A 68 7.31 14.74 9.26
C ASN A 68 7.42 14.09 10.65
N GLY A 69 6.30 13.93 11.37
CA GLY A 69 6.23 13.26 12.66
C GLY A 69 6.88 14.01 13.82
N ASP A 70 7.01 15.33 13.74
CA ASP A 70 7.81 16.16 14.63
C ASP A 70 7.14 16.51 15.98
N VAL A 71 5.96 15.97 16.26
CA VAL A 71 5.21 16.22 17.51
C VAL A 71 5.01 14.97 18.36
N GLY A 72 5.01 13.79 17.77
CA GLY A 72 4.61 12.54 18.41
C GLY A 72 5.64 11.92 19.37
N HIS A 73 6.32 12.71 20.23
CA HIS A 73 7.25 12.23 21.27
C HIS A 73 7.18 13.15 22.51
N PHE A 74 7.32 12.61 23.72
CA PHE A 74 7.08 13.39 24.93
C PHE A 74 8.25 14.29 25.36
N GLU A 75 9.49 14.02 24.92
CA GLU A 75 10.69 14.76 25.30
C GLU A 75 11.44 15.40 24.10
N SER A 76 11.02 15.12 22.88
CA SER A 76 11.65 15.63 21.66
C SER A 76 10.60 16.10 20.66
N ALA A 77 10.82 17.24 20.03
CA ALA A 77 9.88 17.80 19.06
C ALA A 77 10.59 18.60 17.95
N GLY A 78 9.82 19.00 16.95
CA GLY A 78 10.27 19.87 15.87
C GLY A 78 11.37 19.25 15.00
N GLY A 79 12.22 20.09 14.42
CA GLY A 79 13.26 19.67 13.49
C GLY A 79 14.19 18.54 13.96
N PRO A 80 14.64 18.50 15.23
CA PRO A 80 15.43 17.38 15.74
C PRO A 80 14.69 16.03 15.65
N LEU A 81 13.41 15.98 16.04
CA LEU A 81 12.59 14.76 15.95
C LEU A 81 12.28 14.38 14.50
N ALA A 82 11.88 15.35 13.67
CA ALA A 82 11.65 15.12 12.25
C ALA A 82 12.88 14.52 11.56
N LYS A 83 14.06 15.07 11.79
CA LYS A 83 15.32 14.56 11.25
C LYS A 83 15.63 13.13 11.72
N ARG A 84 15.38 12.85 12.98
CA ARG A 84 15.56 11.51 13.55
C ARG A 84 14.63 10.51 12.90
N ARG A 85 13.32 10.80 12.83
CA ARG A 85 12.30 9.93 12.23
C ARG A 85 12.54 9.70 10.75
N TYR A 86 12.98 10.75 10.02
CA TYR A 86 13.43 10.60 8.66
C TYR A 86 14.54 9.55 8.53
N ALA A 87 15.58 9.63 9.35
CA ALA A 87 16.68 8.66 9.33
C ALA A 87 16.22 7.23 9.68
N GLU A 88 15.29 7.10 10.62
CA GLU A 88 14.73 5.82 11.06
C GLU A 88 13.96 5.13 9.91
N VAL A 89 13.08 5.84 9.20
CA VAL A 89 12.34 5.25 8.06
C VAL A 89 13.24 4.99 6.85
N GLN A 90 14.31 5.78 6.64
CA GLN A 90 15.34 5.46 5.63
C GLN A 90 16.03 4.13 5.94
N GLN A 91 16.35 3.87 7.21
CA GLN A 91 16.92 2.61 7.63
C GLN A 91 15.93 1.44 7.42
N CYS A 92 14.66 1.63 7.78
CA CYS A 92 13.62 0.64 7.49
C CYS A 92 13.52 0.35 5.99
N ALA A 93 13.44 1.38 5.14
CA ALA A 93 13.36 1.23 3.69
C ALA A 93 14.54 0.42 3.12
N LYS A 94 15.75 0.66 3.64
CA LYS A 94 16.96 -0.10 3.27
C LYS A 94 16.83 -1.58 3.65
N ILE A 95 16.29 -1.90 4.83
CA ILE A 95 16.06 -3.28 5.28
C ILE A 95 15.06 -3.99 4.36
N LEU A 96 13.99 -3.31 3.96
CA LEU A 96 12.94 -3.86 3.11
C LEU A 96 13.34 -3.93 1.62
N GLY A 97 14.31 -3.12 1.18
CA GLY A 97 14.68 -2.98 -0.23
C GLY A 97 13.69 -2.14 -1.03
N ILE A 98 13.15 -1.08 -0.44
CA ILE A 98 12.15 -0.17 -1.02
C ILE A 98 12.63 1.29 -0.99
N GLU A 99 11.87 2.20 -1.60
CA GLU A 99 12.05 3.64 -1.47
C GLU A 99 11.15 4.20 -0.36
N THR A 100 11.57 5.32 0.26
CA THR A 100 10.73 6.07 1.19
C THR A 100 10.95 7.57 1.05
N GLU A 101 9.88 8.32 1.30
CA GLU A 101 9.84 9.78 1.28
C GLU A 101 9.03 10.29 2.47
N VAL A 102 9.45 11.41 3.06
CA VAL A 102 8.75 12.08 4.14
C VAL A 102 8.49 13.52 3.71
N LEU A 103 7.23 13.94 3.70
CA LEU A 103 6.86 15.32 3.38
C LEU A 103 7.06 16.21 4.61
N ASP A 104 7.35 17.50 4.37
CA ASP A 104 7.61 18.48 5.42
C ASP A 104 6.32 19.22 5.84
N ILE A 105 5.32 18.44 6.29
CA ILE A 105 4.10 18.95 6.94
C ILE A 105 4.22 18.58 8.42
N HIS A 106 3.91 19.55 9.30
CA HIS A 106 3.92 19.30 10.74
C HIS A 106 2.93 18.19 11.13
N ASP A 107 3.34 17.33 12.05
CA ASP A 107 2.50 16.29 12.64
C ASP A 107 1.31 16.94 13.38
N GLY A 108 0.09 16.48 13.08
CA GLY A 108 -1.16 17.04 13.58
C GLY A 108 -1.75 18.16 12.70
N GLU A 109 -1.06 18.62 11.67
CA GLU A 109 -1.48 19.76 10.84
C GLU A 109 -1.85 19.39 9.39
N LEU A 110 -1.87 18.12 9.05
CA LEU A 110 -2.28 17.69 7.71
C LEU A 110 -3.76 18.05 7.47
N MET A 111 -4.01 18.81 6.41
CA MET A 111 -5.37 19.18 5.97
C MET A 111 -5.61 18.68 4.54
N PRO A 112 -6.86 18.31 4.16
CA PRO A 112 -7.20 17.88 2.81
C PRO A 112 -7.38 19.09 1.85
N THR A 113 -6.35 19.94 1.78
CA THR A 113 -6.31 21.11 0.92
C THR A 113 -6.13 20.73 -0.56
N LEU A 114 -6.44 21.67 -1.45
CA LEU A 114 -6.15 21.49 -2.88
C LEU A 114 -4.67 21.28 -3.16
N GLU A 115 -3.79 21.93 -2.40
CA GLU A 115 -2.34 21.77 -2.53
C GLU A 115 -1.90 20.36 -2.16
N ASN A 116 -2.34 19.84 -1.02
CA ASN A 116 -2.02 18.50 -0.58
C ASN A 116 -2.62 17.43 -1.51
N ARG A 117 -3.82 17.67 -2.08
CA ARG A 117 -4.38 16.80 -3.13
C ARG A 117 -3.52 16.81 -4.41
N ARG A 118 -3.03 17.96 -4.83
CA ARG A 118 -2.10 18.06 -5.97
C ARG A 118 -0.78 17.36 -5.69
N THR A 119 -0.25 17.50 -4.49
CA THR A 119 0.98 16.82 -4.07
C THR A 119 0.80 15.30 -4.12
N MET A 120 -0.25 14.76 -3.51
CA MET A 120 -0.52 13.31 -3.57
C MET A 120 -0.74 12.82 -4.99
N ALA A 121 -1.48 13.56 -5.81
CA ALA A 121 -1.71 13.21 -7.21
C ALA A 121 -0.39 13.19 -8.02
N ARG A 122 0.53 14.14 -7.79
CA ARG A 122 1.87 14.13 -8.39
C ARG A 122 2.67 12.91 -7.98
N LEU A 123 2.74 12.60 -6.70
CA LEU A 123 3.46 11.43 -6.18
C LEU A 123 2.96 10.13 -6.82
N ILE A 124 1.64 9.95 -6.91
CA ILE A 124 1.05 8.76 -7.56
C ILE A 124 1.41 8.72 -9.06
N ARG A 125 1.37 9.86 -9.76
CA ARG A 125 1.68 9.96 -11.19
C ARG A 125 3.16 9.79 -11.49
N GLU A 126 4.04 10.42 -10.75
CA GLU A 126 5.50 10.30 -10.90
C GLU A 126 5.94 8.87 -10.64
N TRP A 127 5.34 8.23 -9.64
CA TRP A 127 5.55 6.81 -9.38
C TRP A 127 4.91 5.90 -10.44
N GLN A 128 3.98 6.40 -11.25
CA GLN A 128 3.18 5.59 -12.20
C GLN A 128 2.58 4.35 -11.51
N ALA A 129 1.92 4.58 -10.38
CA ALA A 129 1.44 3.54 -9.49
C ALA A 129 0.42 2.60 -10.16
N ASP A 130 0.52 1.31 -9.84
CA ASP A 130 -0.49 0.28 -10.13
C ASP A 130 -1.39 0.03 -8.93
N ILE A 131 -0.81 0.18 -7.72
CA ILE A 131 -1.49 0.03 -6.43
C ILE A 131 -1.15 1.24 -5.56
N VAL A 132 -2.17 1.79 -4.93
CA VAL A 132 -2.07 2.83 -3.90
C VAL A 132 -2.61 2.27 -2.60
N LEU A 133 -1.81 2.30 -1.54
CA LEU A 133 -2.22 1.88 -0.20
C LEU A 133 -2.30 3.09 0.73
N GLY A 134 -3.17 3.05 1.73
CA GLY A 134 -3.24 4.09 2.75
C GLY A 134 -4.31 3.84 3.81
N HIS A 135 -4.54 4.87 4.62
CA HIS A 135 -5.55 4.84 5.67
C HIS A 135 -6.96 4.90 5.11
N ARG A 136 -7.93 4.37 5.86
CA ARG A 136 -9.33 4.72 5.64
C ARG A 136 -9.60 6.15 6.14
N PRO A 137 -10.56 6.90 5.55
CA PRO A 137 -10.93 8.23 6.03
C PRO A 137 -11.72 8.20 7.36
N TYR A 138 -11.62 7.12 8.13
CA TYR A 138 -12.35 6.84 9.37
C TYR A 138 -11.36 6.34 10.42
N ASP A 139 -10.65 7.25 11.06
CA ASP A 139 -9.58 6.94 12.01
C ASP A 139 -9.64 7.91 13.21
N TYR A 140 -9.00 7.54 14.33
CA TYR A 140 -8.98 8.42 15.51
C TYR A 140 -8.11 9.67 15.26
N HIS A 141 -7.02 9.52 14.49
CA HIS A 141 -6.07 10.60 14.24
C HIS A 141 -6.50 11.47 13.06
N PRO A 142 -6.51 12.80 13.16
CA PRO A 142 -6.89 13.68 12.05
C PRO A 142 -6.03 13.44 10.81
N ASP A 143 -4.70 13.34 10.94
CA ASP A 143 -3.79 13.14 9.81
C ASP A 143 -4.02 11.80 9.10
N HIS A 144 -4.37 10.73 9.83
CA HIS A 144 -4.77 9.45 9.23
C HIS A 144 -6.03 9.62 8.40
N ARG A 145 -7.07 10.30 8.97
CA ARG A 145 -8.31 10.56 8.23
C ARG A 145 -8.06 11.37 6.97
N TYR A 146 -7.26 12.44 7.09
CA TYR A 146 -7.00 13.33 5.95
C TYR A 146 -6.07 12.70 4.91
N THR A 147 -5.14 11.84 5.30
CA THR A 147 -4.41 10.98 4.35
C THR A 147 -5.38 10.10 3.57
N GLY A 148 -6.35 9.46 4.25
CA GLY A 148 -7.40 8.67 3.61
C GLY A 148 -8.29 9.48 2.67
N VAL A 149 -8.73 10.68 3.09
CA VAL A 149 -9.53 11.59 2.26
C VAL A 149 -8.75 12.03 1.02
N LEU A 150 -7.49 12.44 1.18
CA LEU A 150 -6.64 12.84 0.05
C LEU A 150 -6.40 11.68 -0.91
N MET A 151 -6.26 10.46 -0.40
CA MET A 151 -6.13 9.26 -1.21
C MET A 151 -7.41 9.00 -2.02
N ASP A 152 -8.58 9.06 -1.41
CA ASP A 152 -9.87 8.88 -2.07
C ASP A 152 -10.13 9.96 -3.13
N ASP A 153 -9.85 11.22 -2.81
CA ASP A 153 -9.92 12.34 -3.75
C ASP A 153 -8.97 12.16 -4.95
N SER A 154 -7.81 11.55 -4.72
CA SER A 154 -6.81 11.32 -5.76
C SER A 154 -7.26 10.30 -6.79
N ALA A 155 -8.14 9.38 -6.44
CA ALA A 155 -8.58 8.29 -7.32
C ALA A 155 -9.21 8.75 -8.63
N VAL A 156 -9.88 9.90 -8.64
CA VAL A 156 -10.46 10.47 -9.88
C VAL A 156 -9.47 11.37 -10.62
N VAL A 157 -8.60 12.08 -9.90
CA VAL A 157 -7.77 13.13 -10.51
C VAL A 157 -6.44 12.62 -11.08
N VAL A 158 -5.95 11.45 -10.66
CA VAL A 158 -4.68 10.89 -11.16
C VAL A 158 -4.73 10.49 -12.64
N VAL A 159 -5.91 10.25 -13.18
CA VAL A 159 -6.13 9.97 -14.61
C VAL A 159 -6.58 11.20 -15.41
N ALA A 160 -6.94 12.31 -14.75
CA ALA A 160 -7.44 13.52 -15.39
C ALA A 160 -6.28 14.39 -15.92
N PRO A 161 -6.04 14.52 -17.24
CA PRO A 161 -4.80 15.09 -17.79
C PRO A 161 -4.44 16.49 -17.26
N PHE A 162 -5.46 17.33 -17.05
CA PHE A 162 -5.25 18.75 -16.73
C PHE A 162 -5.30 19.08 -15.25
N PHE A 163 -5.42 18.09 -14.35
CA PHE A 163 -5.45 18.38 -12.91
C PHE A 163 -4.07 18.83 -12.38
N VAL A 164 -3.01 18.08 -12.71
CA VAL A 164 -1.59 18.44 -12.49
C VAL A 164 -0.85 18.23 -13.80
N PRO A 165 -0.93 19.21 -14.73
CA PRO A 165 -0.47 19.04 -16.12
C PRO A 165 1.04 18.94 -16.27
N ASP A 166 1.78 19.25 -15.22
CA ASP A 166 3.22 19.11 -15.09
C ASP A 166 3.68 17.65 -14.93
N THR A 167 2.76 16.73 -14.62
CA THR A 167 3.06 15.30 -14.49
C THR A 167 2.20 14.46 -15.43
N LYS A 168 2.79 13.38 -15.98
CA LYS A 168 2.08 12.46 -16.88
C LYS A 168 1.00 11.68 -16.10
N PRO A 169 -0.26 11.68 -16.56
CA PRO A 169 -1.31 10.85 -15.94
C PRO A 169 -0.93 9.38 -15.87
N THR A 170 -1.46 8.64 -14.91
CA THR A 170 -1.35 7.18 -14.91
C THR A 170 -2.07 6.61 -16.14
N PRO A 171 -1.54 5.59 -16.84
CA PRO A 171 -2.11 5.07 -18.07
C PRO A 171 -3.49 4.41 -17.86
N ARG A 172 -3.74 3.95 -16.65
CA ARG A 172 -5.05 3.53 -16.14
C ARG A 172 -5.12 3.83 -14.65
N ASN A 173 -6.34 3.92 -14.12
CA ASN A 173 -6.52 4.19 -12.71
C ASN A 173 -5.90 3.08 -11.86
N PRO A 174 -5.06 3.40 -10.86
CA PRO A 174 -4.54 2.42 -9.91
C PRO A 174 -5.65 1.70 -9.13
N VAL A 175 -5.30 0.58 -8.52
CA VAL A 175 -6.11 -0.05 -7.46
C VAL A 175 -5.81 0.66 -6.15
N PHE A 176 -6.83 1.24 -5.52
CA PHE A 176 -6.72 1.88 -4.21
C PHE A 176 -7.15 0.89 -3.13
N MET A 177 -6.36 0.76 -2.08
CA MET A 177 -6.66 -0.16 -0.98
C MET A 177 -6.32 0.48 0.37
N TYR A 178 -7.08 0.11 1.39
CA TYR A 178 -6.89 0.58 2.75
C TYR A 178 -6.15 -0.44 3.61
N TYR A 179 -5.36 0.06 4.54
CA TYR A 179 -4.77 -0.71 5.63
C TYR A 179 -5.83 -1.26 6.58
N SER A 180 -5.53 -2.38 7.22
CA SER A 180 -6.36 -2.90 8.31
C SER A 180 -6.35 -1.96 9.51
N ASP A 181 -7.52 -1.78 10.11
CA ASP A 181 -7.74 -1.04 11.35
C ASP A 181 -8.80 -1.74 12.23
N GLY A 182 -9.08 -1.18 13.39
CA GLY A 182 -10.08 -1.70 14.34
C GLY A 182 -11.33 -0.83 14.50
N PHE A 183 -11.50 0.20 13.66
CA PHE A 183 -12.62 1.13 13.79
C PHE A 183 -13.91 0.52 13.26
N GLN A 184 -15.01 0.78 13.97
CA GLN A 184 -16.33 0.21 13.67
C GLN A 184 -17.22 1.17 12.88
N ASP A 185 -17.10 2.46 13.15
CA ASP A 185 -17.89 3.51 12.49
C ASP A 185 -17.15 4.09 11.27
N PRO A 186 -17.89 4.41 10.18
CA PRO A 186 -19.27 4.08 9.88
C PRO A 186 -19.47 2.62 9.45
N LYS A 187 -18.39 1.89 9.23
CA LYS A 187 -18.36 0.46 8.89
C LYS A 187 -17.06 -0.16 9.38
N PRO A 188 -17.11 -1.39 9.91
CA PRO A 188 -15.90 -2.13 10.24
C PRO A 188 -15.04 -2.39 9.00
N PHE A 189 -13.73 -2.53 9.21
CA PHE A 189 -12.81 -2.97 8.15
C PHE A 189 -13.17 -4.38 7.67
N THR A 190 -13.18 -4.56 6.36
CA THR A 190 -13.44 -5.87 5.73
C THR A 190 -12.33 -6.19 4.74
N ALA A 191 -11.51 -7.19 5.05
CA ALA A 191 -10.40 -7.57 4.20
C ALA A 191 -10.87 -8.11 2.83
N SER A 192 -10.40 -7.50 1.75
CA SER A 192 -10.51 -8.06 0.39
C SER A 192 -9.37 -9.05 0.13
N ILE A 193 -8.17 -8.73 0.59
CA ILE A 193 -6.97 -9.58 0.50
C ILE A 193 -6.32 -9.68 1.88
N VAL A 194 -5.82 -10.86 2.21
CA VAL A 194 -5.00 -11.13 3.40
C VAL A 194 -3.75 -11.87 2.95
N VAL A 195 -2.60 -11.34 3.31
CA VAL A 195 -1.30 -11.83 2.86
C VAL A 195 -0.52 -12.39 4.03
N GLY A 196 -0.12 -13.67 3.95
CA GLY A 196 0.81 -14.29 4.89
C GLY A 196 2.20 -13.69 4.70
N ILE A 197 2.82 -13.27 5.80
CA ILE A 197 4.13 -12.61 5.80
C ILE A 197 5.20 -13.40 6.58
N ASP A 198 4.96 -14.65 6.91
CA ASP A 198 5.88 -15.49 7.70
C ASP A 198 7.29 -15.52 7.12
N ASP A 199 7.40 -15.65 5.80
CA ASP A 199 8.70 -15.74 5.07
C ASP A 199 9.55 -14.45 5.17
N VAL A 200 8.93 -13.32 5.51
CA VAL A 200 9.57 -12.01 5.61
C VAL A 200 9.37 -11.34 6.96
N ALA A 201 8.76 -12.04 7.91
CA ALA A 201 8.40 -11.49 9.22
C ALA A 201 9.63 -10.88 9.93
N GLU A 202 10.79 -11.52 9.84
CA GLU A 202 12.02 -11.01 10.45
C GLU A 202 12.44 -9.65 9.86
N LYS A 203 12.30 -9.44 8.55
CA LYS A 203 12.56 -8.13 7.92
C LYS A 203 11.61 -7.06 8.45
N LYS A 204 10.32 -7.41 8.63
CA LYS A 204 9.35 -6.51 9.25
C LYS A 204 9.76 -6.15 10.68
N TRP A 205 10.19 -7.12 11.47
CA TRP A 205 10.60 -6.86 12.86
C TRP A 205 11.86 -5.99 12.93
N GLN A 206 12.82 -6.21 12.05
CA GLN A 206 14.01 -5.36 11.93
C GLN A 206 13.65 -3.94 11.49
N CYS A 207 12.72 -3.77 10.52
CA CYS A 207 12.22 -2.46 10.12
C CYS A 207 11.57 -1.72 11.31
N VAL A 208 10.62 -2.34 12.01
CA VAL A 208 9.97 -1.73 13.18
C VAL A 208 10.99 -1.38 14.27
N SER A 209 11.96 -2.26 14.52
CA SER A 209 13.02 -2.02 15.52
C SER A 209 14.01 -0.92 15.12
N SER A 210 14.05 -0.53 13.83
CA SER A 210 14.87 0.59 13.36
C SER A 210 14.24 1.96 13.61
N MET A 211 13.06 2.02 14.23
CA MET A 211 12.32 3.23 14.54
C MET A 211 12.15 3.42 16.07
N PRO A 212 13.25 3.55 16.85
CA PRO A 212 13.17 3.58 18.29
C PRO A 212 12.42 4.81 18.84
N SER A 213 12.42 5.94 18.13
CA SER A 213 11.63 7.11 18.54
C SER A 213 10.12 6.83 18.61
N GLN A 214 9.65 5.78 17.96
CA GLN A 214 8.25 5.33 17.99
C GLN A 214 8.03 4.10 18.87
N PHE A 215 8.98 3.13 18.89
CA PHE A 215 8.75 1.77 19.37
C PHE A 215 9.74 1.29 20.44
N ALA A 216 10.68 2.12 20.89
CA ALA A 216 11.67 1.67 21.87
C ALA A 216 12.04 2.71 22.93
N ASP A 217 12.00 4.00 22.61
CA ASP A 217 12.31 5.06 23.57
C ASP A 217 11.29 5.07 24.73
N GLU A 218 11.74 5.41 25.94
CA GLU A 218 10.88 5.57 27.11
C GLU A 218 9.83 6.66 26.86
N ASP A 219 10.24 7.76 26.24
CA ASP A 219 9.42 8.93 25.96
C ASP A 219 8.77 8.92 24.57
N SER A 220 8.85 7.80 23.85
CA SER A 220 8.04 7.60 22.64
C SER A 220 6.55 7.57 22.97
N TRP A 221 5.70 7.86 21.97
CA TRP A 221 4.25 7.77 22.17
C TRP A 221 3.85 6.39 22.71
N GLN A 222 4.38 5.32 22.15
CA GLN A 222 4.08 3.95 22.58
C GLN A 222 4.62 3.67 23.99
N GLY A 223 5.82 4.16 24.30
CA GLY A 223 6.46 3.99 25.61
C GLY A 223 5.66 4.61 26.74
N ARG A 224 5.00 5.75 26.50
CA ARG A 224 4.24 6.50 27.50
C ARG A 224 2.77 6.14 27.58
N THR A 225 2.14 5.73 26.46
CA THR A 225 0.68 5.53 26.39
C THR A 225 0.25 4.08 26.58
N ILE A 226 1.14 3.11 26.34
CA ILE A 226 0.84 1.70 26.56
C ILE A 226 1.05 1.35 28.03
N ALA A 227 0.09 0.66 28.63
CA ALA A 227 0.18 0.21 30.01
C ALA A 227 1.25 -0.88 30.21
N ASN A 228 1.89 -0.87 31.38
CA ASN A 228 2.84 -1.89 31.83
C ASN A 228 4.09 -2.04 30.95
N VAL A 229 4.49 -0.99 30.24
CA VAL A 229 5.73 -0.98 29.48
C VAL A 229 6.93 -1.07 30.43
N PRO A 230 7.87 -2.01 30.22
CA PRO A 230 9.07 -2.13 31.06
C PRO A 230 9.97 -0.88 31.01
N LYS A 231 10.66 -0.59 32.12
CA LYS A 231 11.56 0.58 32.19
C LYS A 231 12.92 0.36 31.52
N GLY A 232 13.43 -0.89 31.52
CA GLY A 232 14.71 -1.22 30.88
C GLY A 232 14.62 -1.12 29.34
N ASP A 233 15.62 -0.54 28.71
CA ASP A 233 15.58 -0.26 27.25
C ASP A 233 15.37 -1.52 26.40
N LYS A 234 16.08 -2.60 26.73
CA LYS A 234 15.98 -3.88 26.00
C LYS A 234 14.62 -4.55 26.21
N GLU A 235 14.18 -4.58 27.45
CA GLU A 235 12.90 -5.16 27.84
C GLU A 235 11.73 -4.36 27.23
N ARG A 236 11.84 -3.03 27.21
CA ARG A 236 10.86 -2.14 26.59
C ARG A 236 10.77 -2.36 25.09
N ALA A 237 11.90 -2.35 24.38
CA ALA A 237 11.95 -2.59 22.95
C ALA A 237 11.38 -3.97 22.58
N ALA A 238 11.73 -5.01 23.33
CA ALA A 238 11.19 -6.35 23.12
C ALA A 238 9.67 -6.41 23.36
N TYR A 239 9.18 -5.76 24.43
CA TYR A 239 7.76 -5.70 24.78
C TYR A 239 6.93 -4.99 23.71
N LEU A 240 7.38 -3.81 23.25
CA LEU A 240 6.68 -3.03 22.23
C LEU A 240 6.70 -3.74 20.86
N LEU A 241 7.81 -4.39 20.50
CA LEU A 241 7.88 -5.22 19.32
C LEU A 241 6.93 -6.43 19.40
N ASP A 242 6.80 -7.06 20.58
CA ASP A 242 5.88 -8.18 20.78
C ASP A 242 4.41 -7.76 20.56
N ILE A 243 4.03 -6.54 20.94
CA ILE A 243 2.71 -5.98 20.64
C ILE A 243 2.47 -5.91 19.12
N VAL A 244 3.47 -5.46 18.35
CA VAL A 244 3.35 -5.43 16.88
C VAL A 244 3.22 -6.85 16.30
N LYS A 245 4.01 -7.81 16.81
CA LYS A 245 3.90 -9.23 16.41
C LYS A 245 2.50 -9.79 16.71
N LYS A 246 1.97 -9.54 17.90
CA LYS A 246 0.63 -9.97 18.31
C LYS A 246 -0.48 -9.37 17.43
N ARG A 247 -0.35 -8.12 16.98
CA ARG A 247 -1.30 -7.52 16.01
C ARG A 247 -1.32 -8.29 14.69
N ASN A 248 -0.17 -8.69 14.16
CA ASN A 248 -0.09 -9.48 12.93
C ASN A 248 -0.60 -10.91 13.10
N ILE A 249 -0.45 -11.51 14.29
CA ILE A 249 -1.08 -12.81 14.65
C ILE A 249 -2.60 -12.64 14.70
N ALA A 250 -3.10 -11.62 15.38
CA ALA A 250 -4.54 -11.36 15.47
C ALA A 250 -5.20 -11.18 14.10
N ILE A 251 -4.52 -10.52 13.15
CA ILE A 251 -5.00 -10.42 11.76
C ILE A 251 -5.07 -11.81 11.11
N ALA A 252 -4.04 -12.65 11.27
CA ALA A 252 -4.04 -14.00 10.72
C ALA A 252 -5.18 -14.85 11.30
N ASP A 253 -5.41 -14.75 12.60
CA ASP A 253 -6.48 -15.50 13.28
C ASP A 253 -7.86 -14.99 12.91
N GLN A 254 -8.07 -13.68 12.88
CA GLN A 254 -9.33 -13.05 12.47
C GLN A 254 -9.74 -13.43 11.05
N TYR A 255 -8.77 -13.55 10.14
CA TYR A 255 -9.02 -13.83 8.73
C TYR A 255 -8.57 -15.23 8.31
N ARG A 256 -8.57 -16.20 9.23
CA ARG A 256 -8.14 -17.58 8.98
C ARG A 256 -8.83 -18.23 7.79
N GLU A 257 -10.14 -18.11 7.72
CA GLU A 257 -10.93 -18.65 6.61
C GLU A 257 -10.53 -18.01 5.27
N ARG A 258 -10.26 -16.70 5.26
CA ARG A 258 -9.80 -16.01 4.07
C ARG A 258 -8.39 -16.48 3.64
N LEU A 259 -7.50 -16.71 4.59
CA LEU A 259 -6.18 -17.27 4.31
C LEU A 259 -6.29 -18.68 3.74
N VAL A 260 -7.15 -19.52 4.28
CA VAL A 260 -7.41 -20.86 3.73
C VAL A 260 -7.99 -20.77 2.32
N ALA A 261 -8.93 -19.87 2.06
CA ALA A 261 -9.49 -19.67 0.72
C ALA A 261 -8.46 -19.17 -0.31
N LEU A 262 -7.48 -18.37 0.14
CA LEU A 262 -6.44 -17.80 -0.73
C LEU A 262 -5.25 -18.74 -0.97
N TYR A 263 -4.81 -19.49 0.05
CA TYR A 263 -3.58 -20.28 0.04
C TYR A 263 -3.82 -21.80 0.02
N GLY A 264 -5.07 -22.24 0.12
CA GLY A 264 -5.43 -23.65 0.34
C GLY A 264 -5.35 -24.06 1.81
N GLN A 265 -6.00 -25.19 2.14
CA GLN A 265 -6.16 -25.66 3.52
C GLN A 265 -4.83 -25.85 4.24
N GLU A 266 -3.86 -26.51 3.60
CA GLU A 266 -2.59 -26.85 4.26
C GLU A 266 -1.76 -25.61 4.60
N ARG A 267 -1.56 -24.71 3.66
CA ARG A 267 -0.73 -23.50 3.83
C ARG A 267 -1.47 -22.43 4.62
N GLY A 268 -2.72 -22.14 4.26
CA GLY A 268 -3.52 -21.09 4.89
C GLY A 268 -3.76 -21.31 6.38
N ALA A 269 -3.93 -22.57 6.81
CA ALA A 269 -4.11 -22.92 8.22
C ALA A 269 -2.83 -22.68 9.06
N LYS A 270 -1.63 -22.72 8.45
CA LYS A 270 -0.34 -22.61 9.14
C LYS A 270 0.21 -21.18 9.19
N ILE A 271 -0.33 -20.24 8.39
CA ILE A 271 0.13 -18.83 8.39
C ILE A 271 -0.06 -18.23 9.79
N ARG A 272 1.04 -17.75 10.35
CA ARG A 272 1.10 -17.18 11.70
C ARG A 272 0.96 -15.67 11.70
N TYR A 273 1.58 -15.00 10.74
CA TYR A 273 1.58 -13.54 10.64
C TYR A 273 0.94 -13.11 9.33
N ALA A 274 0.05 -12.12 9.38
CA ALA A 274 -0.59 -11.61 8.19
C ALA A 274 -0.73 -10.08 8.20
N GLU A 275 -0.84 -9.52 7.01
CA GLU A 275 -1.30 -8.16 6.73
C GLU A 275 -2.56 -8.22 5.90
N ALA A 276 -3.51 -7.32 6.13
CA ALA A 276 -4.81 -7.33 5.47
C ALA A 276 -5.12 -5.98 4.83
N PHE A 277 -5.74 -6.03 3.65
CA PHE A 277 -6.07 -4.85 2.85
C PHE A 277 -7.51 -4.93 2.35
N GLN A 278 -8.20 -3.80 2.43
CA GLN A 278 -9.55 -3.63 1.92
C GLN A 278 -9.51 -2.87 0.59
N LEU A 279 -10.18 -3.37 -0.45
CA LEU A 279 -10.34 -2.65 -1.71
C LEU A 279 -11.15 -1.37 -1.47
N GLY A 280 -10.61 -0.25 -1.93
CA GLY A 280 -11.27 1.05 -1.89
C GLY A 280 -12.48 1.11 -2.83
N GLN A 281 -13.41 2.01 -2.54
CA GLN A 281 -14.59 2.23 -3.38
C GLN A 281 -14.25 2.98 -4.66
N TYR A 282 -13.13 3.69 -4.69
CA TYR A 282 -12.70 4.55 -5.79
C TYR A 282 -11.47 3.95 -6.48
N GLY A 283 -11.15 4.48 -7.67
CA GLY A 283 -10.10 3.91 -8.50
C GLY A 283 -10.54 2.66 -9.25
N ARG A 284 -9.58 1.87 -9.72
CA ARG A 284 -9.88 0.65 -10.46
C ARG A 284 -10.40 -0.45 -9.54
N GLN A 285 -11.56 -0.97 -9.85
CA GLN A 285 -12.17 -2.10 -9.16
C GLN A 285 -11.59 -3.41 -9.70
N ALA A 286 -10.68 -4.02 -8.95
CA ALA A 286 -10.08 -5.29 -9.28
C ALA A 286 -10.87 -6.47 -8.70
N SER A 287 -11.08 -7.53 -9.47
CA SER A 287 -11.61 -8.78 -8.94
C SER A 287 -10.63 -9.46 -7.98
N ILE A 288 -11.11 -10.41 -7.19
CA ILE A 288 -10.22 -11.17 -6.28
C ILE A 288 -9.12 -11.91 -7.06
N ASP A 289 -9.41 -12.43 -8.25
CA ASP A 289 -8.42 -13.11 -9.08
C ASP A 289 -7.38 -12.16 -9.67
N GLU A 290 -7.77 -10.91 -9.98
CA GLU A 290 -6.81 -9.87 -10.35
C GLU A 290 -5.95 -9.46 -9.15
N LEU A 291 -6.54 -9.27 -7.96
CA LEU A 291 -5.80 -8.97 -6.74
C LEU A 291 -4.80 -10.07 -6.40
N LYS A 292 -5.17 -11.35 -6.51
CA LYS A 292 -4.22 -12.47 -6.32
C LYS A 292 -2.98 -12.33 -7.21
N LYS A 293 -3.15 -11.93 -8.47
CA LYS A 293 -2.02 -11.71 -9.39
C LYS A 293 -1.17 -10.50 -9.05
N MET A 294 -1.70 -9.55 -8.30
CA MET A 294 -0.99 -8.34 -7.90
C MET A 294 -0.26 -8.49 -6.56
N PHE A 295 -0.66 -9.44 -5.71
CA PHE A 295 -0.02 -9.69 -4.43
C PHE A 295 0.89 -10.91 -4.50
N PRO A 296 2.17 -10.79 -4.05
CA PRO A 296 3.10 -11.91 -4.01
C PRO A 296 2.57 -13.03 -3.12
N THR A 297 2.99 -14.26 -3.39
CA THR A 297 2.61 -15.47 -2.63
C THR A 297 1.16 -15.95 -2.79
N LEU A 298 0.31 -15.23 -3.51
CA LEU A 298 -1.07 -15.61 -3.81
C LEU A 298 -1.25 -16.20 -5.23
N GLN A 299 -0.15 -16.27 -5.98
CA GLN A 299 -0.11 -16.81 -7.35
C GLN A 299 0.03 -18.31 -7.36
#